data_fe3b61c24f9544d9ce2e5bc46b79ab49
#
_entry.id   fe3b61c24f9544d9ce2e5bc46b79ab49
#
_cell.length_a   1.000
_cell.length_b   1.000
_cell.length_c   1.000
_cell.angle_alpha   90.00
_cell.angle_beta   90.00
_cell.angle_gamma   90.00
#
_symmetry.space_group_name_H-M   'P 1'
#
loop_
_entity.id
_entity.type
_entity.pdbx_description
1 polymer ?
#
loop_
_entity_poly.entity_id
_entity_poly.type
_entity_poly.pdbx_seq_one_letter_code
_entity_poly.pdbx_strand_id
1 'polypeptide(L)'
;MIYTSDKFHGQVYVPVANWLLMVGTVIVTAVYNNTTSLGNAYGVCVILVTFITTSMTALVALIVWKLHWLLVFAVWLPIVTFDALFMTSAMTKVPNGAWFTLMLAVILSSIFVLWRYGKERQWAAEGMNRPDVTMLVLKAKDGE
;
A
#
# COMPACT_ATOMS: atom_id res chain seq x y z
N MET A 1 -5.83 -1.98 -20.07
CA MET A 1 -4.77 -1.01 -19.79
C MET A 1 -4.46 -0.26 -21.06
N ILE A 2 -4.50 1.06 -21.02
CA ILE A 2 -4.17 1.91 -22.17
C ILE A 2 -2.92 2.69 -21.79
N TYR A 3 -1.89 2.64 -22.63
CA TYR A 3 -0.70 3.46 -22.44
C TYR A 3 -1.03 4.88 -22.92
N THR A 4 -0.71 5.89 -22.13
CA THR A 4 -0.98 7.30 -22.45
C THR A 4 0.02 7.87 -23.45
N SER A 5 1.12 7.17 -23.73
CA SER A 5 2.12 7.58 -24.71
C SER A 5 2.78 6.37 -25.36
N ASP A 6 2.94 6.40 -26.67
CA ASP A 6 3.67 5.37 -27.45
C ASP A 6 5.18 5.40 -27.19
N LYS A 7 5.71 6.50 -26.67
CA LYS A 7 7.14 6.70 -26.40
C LYS A 7 7.56 6.35 -24.97
N PHE A 8 6.64 6.44 -24.00
CA PHE A 8 6.93 6.21 -22.59
C PHE A 8 5.98 5.17 -22.01
N HIS A 9 6.47 3.96 -21.82
CA HIS A 9 5.70 2.83 -21.26
C HIS A 9 5.45 2.93 -19.73
N GLY A 10 5.90 4.01 -19.09
CA GLY A 10 5.76 4.22 -17.64
C GLY A 10 4.41 4.76 -17.18
N GLN A 11 3.60 5.34 -18.07
CA GLN A 11 2.29 5.88 -17.73
C GLN A 11 1.18 4.95 -18.20
N VAL A 12 0.55 4.28 -17.24
CA VAL A 12 -0.57 3.36 -17.49
C VAL A 12 -1.87 4.00 -17.03
N TYR A 13 -2.82 4.15 -17.95
CA TYR A 13 -4.17 4.59 -17.65
C TYR A 13 -5.11 3.38 -17.51
N VAL A 14 -5.77 3.28 -16.37
CA VAL A 14 -6.75 2.22 -16.10
C VAL A 14 -8.13 2.87 -15.96
N PRO A 15 -8.95 2.90 -17.02
CA PRO A 15 -10.25 3.58 -17.02
C PRO A 15 -11.17 3.08 -15.89
N VAL A 16 -11.21 1.78 -15.66
CA VAL A 16 -12.05 1.16 -14.63
C VAL A 16 -11.70 1.68 -13.24
N ALA A 17 -10.41 1.80 -12.90
CA ALA A 17 -9.99 2.32 -11.60
C ALA A 17 -10.40 3.80 -11.43
N ASN A 18 -10.26 4.60 -12.50
CA ASN A 18 -10.64 6.01 -12.47
C ASN A 18 -12.15 6.19 -12.27
N TRP A 19 -12.98 5.40 -12.98
CA TRP A 19 -14.43 5.40 -12.80
C TRP A 19 -14.84 4.95 -11.40
N LEU A 20 -14.21 3.90 -10.84
CA LEU A 20 -14.48 3.44 -9.48
C LEU A 20 -14.13 4.51 -8.44
N LEU A 21 -13.00 5.21 -8.61
CA LEU A 21 -12.61 6.32 -7.73
C LEU A 21 -13.61 7.48 -7.82
N MET A 22 -14.07 7.84 -9.02
CA MET A 22 -15.07 8.88 -9.21
C MET A 22 -16.38 8.52 -8.51
N VAL A 23 -16.91 7.33 -8.77
CA VAL A 23 -18.15 6.87 -8.14
C VAL A 23 -18.00 6.78 -6.62
N GLY A 24 -16.88 6.25 -6.14
CA GLY A 24 -16.56 6.18 -4.71
C GLY A 24 -16.52 7.56 -4.05
N THR A 25 -15.89 8.53 -4.69
CA THR A 25 -15.82 9.91 -4.19
C THR A 25 -17.21 10.56 -4.11
N VAL A 26 -18.04 10.38 -5.15
CA VAL A 26 -19.43 10.89 -5.16
C VAL A 26 -20.25 10.27 -4.02
N ILE A 27 -20.14 8.95 -3.82
CA ILE A 27 -20.86 8.25 -2.74
C ILE A 27 -20.40 8.77 -1.37
N VAL A 28 -19.09 8.88 -1.14
CA VAL A 28 -18.55 9.39 0.12
C VAL A 28 -19.03 10.81 0.39
N THR A 29 -19.00 11.69 -0.61
CA THR A 29 -19.46 13.08 -0.49
C THR A 29 -20.96 13.15 -0.21
N ALA A 30 -21.77 12.27 -0.79
CA ALA A 30 -23.21 12.21 -0.56
C ALA A 30 -23.58 11.67 0.84
N VAL A 31 -22.80 10.71 1.36
CA VAL A 31 -23.02 10.10 2.69
C VAL A 31 -22.56 11.03 3.81
N TYR A 32 -21.43 11.73 3.61
CA TYR A 32 -20.90 12.67 4.60
C TYR A 32 -21.49 14.06 4.43
N ASN A 33 -22.69 14.26 4.95
CA ASN A 33 -23.36 15.57 4.95
C ASN A 33 -22.75 16.56 5.97
N ASN A 34 -21.82 16.12 6.81
CA ASN A 34 -21.20 16.92 7.86
C ASN A 34 -19.68 17.03 7.66
N THR A 35 -19.20 18.24 7.45
CA THR A 35 -17.79 18.55 7.26
C THR A 35 -16.91 18.11 8.45
N THR A 36 -17.45 18.12 9.66
CA THR A 36 -16.74 17.66 10.86
C THR A 36 -16.45 16.16 10.81
N SER A 37 -17.41 15.35 10.39
CA SER A 37 -17.23 13.89 10.24
C SER A 37 -16.23 13.55 9.15
N LEU A 38 -16.25 14.27 8.03
CA LEU A 38 -15.27 14.14 6.96
C LEU A 38 -13.86 14.53 7.44
N GLY A 39 -13.74 15.64 8.18
CA GLY A 39 -12.48 16.07 8.78
C GLY A 39 -11.92 15.06 9.79
N ASN A 40 -12.76 14.40 10.58
CA ASN A 40 -12.36 13.34 11.48
C ASN A 40 -11.83 12.11 10.73
N ALA A 41 -12.51 11.69 9.65
CA ALA A 41 -12.10 10.59 8.81
C ALA A 41 -10.73 10.86 8.15
N TYR A 42 -10.54 12.06 7.60
CA TYR A 42 -9.28 12.50 7.01
C TYR A 42 -8.15 12.53 8.05
N GLY A 43 -8.41 13.10 9.23
CA GLY A 43 -7.42 13.19 10.30
C GLY A 43 -6.92 11.82 10.77
N VAL A 44 -7.81 10.82 10.92
CA VAL A 44 -7.42 9.45 11.27
C VAL A 44 -6.58 8.81 10.17
N CYS A 45 -6.92 8.99 8.91
CA CYS A 45 -6.13 8.49 7.78
C CYS A 45 -4.71 9.04 7.78
N VAL A 46 -4.56 10.36 7.90
CA VAL A 46 -3.25 11.02 7.88
C VAL A 46 -2.36 10.52 9.02
N ILE A 47 -2.89 10.43 10.23
CA ILE A 47 -2.14 9.95 11.39
C ILE A 47 -1.70 8.49 11.23
N LEU A 48 -2.57 7.61 10.73
CA LEU A 48 -2.22 6.22 10.44
C LEU A 48 -1.10 6.12 9.41
N VAL A 49 -1.20 6.87 8.32
CA VAL A 49 -0.16 6.88 7.27
C VAL A 49 1.16 7.40 7.83
N THR A 50 1.15 8.48 8.60
CA THR A 50 2.35 9.05 9.22
C THR A 50 3.01 8.03 10.15
N PHE A 51 2.25 7.38 11.01
CA PHE A 51 2.74 6.36 11.93
C PHE A 51 3.40 5.17 11.18
N ILE A 52 2.76 4.67 10.13
CA ILE A 52 3.31 3.60 9.29
C ILE A 52 4.59 4.07 8.60
N THR A 53 4.59 5.26 8.03
CA THR A 53 5.75 5.82 7.32
C THR A 53 6.93 6.01 8.27
N THR A 54 6.72 6.55 9.45
CA THR A 54 7.75 6.72 10.50
C THR A 54 8.36 5.37 10.88
N SER A 55 7.51 4.35 11.08
CA SER A 55 7.96 3.00 11.42
C SER A 55 8.75 2.34 10.28
N MET A 56 8.28 2.47 9.03
CA MET A 56 8.98 1.94 7.86
C MET A 56 10.32 2.64 7.62
N THR A 57 10.38 3.96 7.82
CA THR A 57 11.64 4.72 7.69
C THR A 57 12.66 4.27 8.73
N ALA A 58 12.25 4.01 9.97
CA ALA A 58 13.12 3.48 11.01
C ALA A 58 13.67 2.08 10.63
N LEU A 59 12.82 1.20 10.08
CA LEU A 59 13.26 -0.11 9.60
C LEU A 59 14.27 0.01 8.45
N VAL A 60 14.04 0.90 7.50
CA VAL A 60 14.98 1.14 6.40
C VAL A 60 16.32 1.66 6.94
N ALA A 61 16.30 2.58 7.91
CA ALA A 61 17.51 3.11 8.54
C ALA A 61 18.34 2.01 9.22
N LEU A 62 17.69 1.05 9.87
CA LEU A 62 18.36 -0.08 10.51
C LEU A 62 18.90 -1.10 9.51
N ILE A 63 18.07 -1.50 8.53
CA ILE A 63 18.38 -2.62 7.64
C ILE A 63 19.26 -2.18 6.45
N VAL A 64 18.89 -1.08 5.79
CA VAL A 64 19.54 -0.63 4.56
C VAL A 64 20.76 0.23 4.86
N TRP A 65 20.60 1.24 5.72
CA TRP A 65 21.69 2.16 6.05
C TRP A 65 22.62 1.62 7.13
N LYS A 66 22.26 0.50 7.78
CA LYS A 66 23.04 -0.16 8.82
C LYS A 66 23.50 0.83 9.92
N LEU A 67 22.67 1.82 10.21
CA LEU A 67 22.95 2.78 11.27
C LEU A 67 22.91 2.09 12.64
N HIS A 68 23.65 2.64 13.58
CA HIS A 68 23.68 2.11 14.93
C HIS A 68 22.26 2.16 15.54
N TRP A 69 21.78 1.03 16.03
CA TRP A 69 20.39 0.89 16.53
C TRP A 69 20.03 1.92 17.60
N LEU A 70 21.00 2.29 18.47
CA LEU A 70 20.82 3.32 19.50
C LEU A 70 20.52 4.70 18.91
N LEU A 71 21.19 5.06 17.81
CA LEU A 71 20.99 6.36 17.16
C LEU A 71 19.62 6.42 16.48
N VAL A 72 19.26 5.35 15.76
CA VAL A 72 17.93 5.24 15.13
C VAL A 72 16.82 5.29 16.20
N PHE A 73 17.00 4.56 17.31
CA PHE A 73 16.03 4.52 18.37
C PHE A 73 15.91 5.85 19.09
N ALA A 74 17.00 6.58 19.32
CA ALA A 74 17.03 7.89 19.94
C ALA A 74 16.27 8.95 19.13
N VAL A 75 16.33 8.88 17.80
CA VAL A 75 15.59 9.80 16.92
C VAL A 75 14.13 9.33 16.72
N TRP A 76 13.92 8.03 16.59
CA TRP A 76 12.60 7.44 16.34
C TRP A 76 11.67 7.58 17.56
N LEU A 77 12.18 7.41 18.78
CA LEU A 77 11.39 7.38 19.99
C LEU A 77 10.60 8.68 20.24
N PRO A 78 11.20 9.89 20.17
CA PRO A 78 10.43 11.12 20.33
C PRO A 78 9.36 11.26 19.23
N ILE A 79 9.68 10.94 17.97
CA ILE A 79 8.75 11.07 16.86
C ILE A 79 7.56 10.14 17.06
N VAL A 80 7.81 8.86 17.35
CA VAL A 80 6.74 7.89 17.56
C VAL A 80 5.89 8.19 18.80
N THR A 81 6.48 8.85 19.80
CA THR A 81 5.72 9.29 20.98
C THR A 81 4.70 10.35 20.61
N PHE A 82 5.07 11.34 19.81
CA PHE A 82 4.14 12.33 19.26
C PHE A 82 3.08 11.67 18.37
N ASP A 83 3.47 10.78 17.47
CA ASP A 83 2.54 10.04 16.60
C ASP A 83 1.54 9.23 17.44
N ALA A 84 1.99 8.59 18.52
CA ALA A 84 1.13 7.83 19.44
C ALA A 84 0.13 8.71 20.19
N LEU A 85 0.53 9.91 20.62
CA LEU A 85 -0.37 10.88 21.24
C LEU A 85 -1.45 11.33 20.27
N PHE A 86 -1.08 11.67 19.03
CA PHE A 86 -2.04 12.02 17.99
C PHE A 86 -2.93 10.85 17.61
N MET A 87 -2.38 9.63 17.57
CA MET A 87 -3.14 8.41 17.32
C MET A 87 -4.21 8.18 18.40
N THR A 88 -3.86 8.36 19.67
CA THR A 88 -4.81 8.24 20.79
C THR A 88 -5.95 9.27 20.64
N SER A 89 -5.61 10.51 20.32
CA SER A 89 -6.60 11.56 20.05
C SER A 89 -7.48 11.25 18.83
N ALA A 90 -6.91 10.67 17.78
CA ALA A 90 -7.64 10.29 16.58
C ALA A 90 -8.61 9.12 16.83
N MET A 91 -8.22 8.14 17.67
CA MET A 91 -9.07 7.02 18.03
C MET A 91 -10.36 7.44 18.74
N THR A 92 -10.34 8.51 19.51
CA THR A 92 -11.58 9.05 20.13
C THR A 92 -12.56 9.60 19.10
N LYS A 93 -12.09 9.93 17.89
CA LYS A 93 -12.92 10.47 16.80
C LYS A 93 -13.47 9.40 15.87
N VAL A 94 -13.03 8.16 16.01
CA VAL A 94 -13.46 7.03 15.17
C VAL A 94 -14.99 6.84 15.22
N PRO A 95 -15.66 6.84 16.39
CA PRO A 95 -17.12 6.70 16.42
C PRO A 95 -17.86 7.85 15.74
N ASN A 96 -17.24 9.02 15.63
CA ASN A 96 -17.83 10.25 15.12
C ASN A 96 -17.60 10.47 13.61
N GLY A 97 -17.43 9.38 12.83
CA GLY A 97 -17.37 9.43 11.37
C GLY A 97 -16.17 8.72 10.73
N ALA A 98 -15.09 8.42 11.47
CA ALA A 98 -13.90 7.79 10.92
C ALA A 98 -14.02 6.25 10.78
N TRP A 99 -15.06 5.62 11.32
CA TRP A 99 -15.28 4.18 11.24
C TRP A 99 -15.38 3.67 9.78
N PHE A 100 -15.99 4.46 8.91
CA PHE A 100 -16.12 4.15 7.48
C PHE A 100 -14.74 4.00 6.81
N THR A 101 -13.84 4.90 7.11
CA THR A 101 -12.47 4.90 6.56
C THR A 101 -11.70 3.64 6.99
N LEU A 102 -11.82 3.24 8.26
CA LEU A 102 -11.21 2.02 8.77
C LEU A 102 -11.80 0.77 8.10
N MET A 103 -13.13 0.72 7.95
CA MET A 103 -13.79 -0.37 7.24
C MET A 103 -13.30 -0.48 5.79
N LEU A 104 -13.22 0.64 5.09
CA LEU A 104 -12.70 0.69 3.72
C LEU A 104 -11.25 0.23 3.64
N ALA A 105 -10.40 0.66 4.58
CA ALA A 105 -9.01 0.25 4.67
C ALA A 105 -8.86 -1.27 4.87
N VAL A 106 -9.68 -1.88 5.72
CA VAL A 106 -9.70 -3.33 5.93
C VAL A 106 -10.11 -4.08 4.66
N ILE A 107 -11.15 -3.61 3.96
CA ILE A 107 -11.61 -4.23 2.71
C ILE A 107 -10.50 -4.17 1.65
N LEU A 108 -9.90 -2.99 1.42
CA LEU A 108 -8.85 -2.81 0.44
C LEU A 108 -7.59 -3.61 0.80
N SER A 109 -7.21 -3.65 2.07
CA SER A 109 -6.10 -4.45 2.56
C SER A 109 -6.34 -5.94 2.32
N SER A 110 -7.55 -6.43 2.58
CA SER A 110 -7.92 -7.83 2.33
C SER A 110 -7.82 -8.19 0.85
N ILE A 111 -8.31 -7.32 -0.03
CA ILE A 111 -8.19 -7.50 -1.49
C ILE A 111 -6.72 -7.53 -1.90
N PHE A 112 -5.90 -6.63 -1.36
CA PHE A 112 -4.47 -6.58 -1.67
C PHE A 112 -3.73 -7.86 -1.23
N VAL A 113 -4.00 -8.35 -0.02
CA VAL A 113 -3.40 -9.58 0.52
C VAL A 113 -3.81 -10.80 -0.33
N LEU A 114 -5.10 -10.90 -0.69
CA LEU A 114 -5.60 -11.98 -1.56
C LEU A 114 -4.92 -11.94 -2.94
N TRP A 115 -4.81 -10.75 -3.51
CA TRP A 115 -4.15 -10.58 -4.81
C TRP A 115 -2.67 -10.96 -4.75
N ARG A 116 -1.96 -10.53 -3.71
CA ARG A 116 -0.56 -10.89 -3.48
C ARG A 116 -0.39 -12.40 -3.33
N TYR A 117 -1.23 -13.04 -2.51
CA TYR A 117 -1.22 -14.49 -2.34
C TYR A 117 -1.45 -15.24 -3.67
N GLY A 118 -2.40 -14.78 -4.48
CA GLY A 118 -2.64 -15.32 -5.82
C GLY A 118 -1.41 -15.18 -6.72
N LYS A 119 -0.75 -14.02 -6.70
CA LYS A 119 0.48 -13.78 -7.47
C LYS A 119 1.64 -14.66 -7.04
N GLU A 120 1.85 -14.85 -5.75
CA GLU A 120 2.90 -15.73 -5.24
C GLU A 120 2.67 -17.19 -5.68
N ARG A 121 1.43 -17.64 -5.66
CA ARG A 121 1.06 -18.98 -6.17
C ARG A 121 1.26 -19.11 -7.67
N GLN A 122 0.91 -18.08 -8.43
CA GLN A 122 1.14 -18.06 -9.87
C GLN A 122 2.64 -18.12 -10.19
N TRP A 123 3.48 -17.34 -9.54
CA TRP A 123 4.92 -17.37 -9.75
C TRP A 123 5.55 -18.71 -9.37
N ALA A 124 5.08 -19.33 -8.29
CA ALA A 124 5.53 -20.67 -7.91
C ALA A 124 5.18 -21.71 -8.98
N ALA A 125 3.97 -21.65 -9.55
CA ALA A 125 3.53 -22.55 -10.62
C ALA A 125 4.29 -22.30 -11.94
N GLU A 126 4.53 -21.04 -12.30
CA GLU A 126 5.31 -20.66 -13.48
C GLU A 126 6.79 -21.02 -13.32
N GLY A 127 7.35 -20.93 -12.12
CA GLY A 127 8.72 -21.33 -11.82
C GLY A 127 8.94 -22.85 -12.00
N MET A 128 7.94 -23.65 -11.63
CA MET A 128 7.99 -25.11 -11.87
C MET A 128 7.79 -25.51 -13.36
N ASN A 129 7.11 -24.65 -14.12
CA ASN A 129 6.82 -24.92 -15.53
C ASN A 129 7.82 -24.28 -16.51
N ARG A 130 8.84 -23.57 -16.02
CA ARG A 130 9.90 -23.07 -16.91
C ARG A 130 10.76 -24.24 -17.33
N PRO A 131 10.78 -24.60 -18.63
CA PRO A 131 11.78 -25.55 -19.14
C PRO A 131 13.14 -24.92 -18.83
N ASP A 132 14.00 -25.72 -18.24
CA ASP A 132 15.36 -25.30 -17.87
C ASP A 132 16.02 -24.74 -19.15
N VAL A 133 16.41 -23.46 -19.12
CA VAL A 133 17.01 -22.79 -20.28
C VAL A 133 18.22 -23.58 -20.76
N THR A 134 18.91 -24.26 -19.84
CA THR A 134 20.00 -25.19 -20.10
C THR A 134 19.55 -26.35 -21.00
N MET A 135 18.37 -26.91 -20.76
CA MET A 135 17.80 -27.99 -21.60
C MET A 135 17.42 -27.50 -23.00
N LEU A 136 16.92 -26.27 -23.12
CA LEU A 136 16.62 -25.68 -24.44
C LEU A 136 17.88 -25.39 -25.24
N VAL A 137 18.93 -24.89 -24.59
CA VAL A 137 20.25 -24.63 -25.23
C VAL A 137 20.91 -25.93 -25.64
N LEU A 138 20.89 -26.97 -24.81
CA LEU A 138 21.42 -28.28 -25.16
C LEU A 138 20.66 -28.89 -26.36
N LYS A 139 19.33 -28.85 -26.35
CA LYS A 139 18.50 -29.35 -27.43
C LYS A 139 18.70 -28.60 -28.76
N ALA A 140 18.97 -27.28 -28.69
CA ALA A 140 19.32 -26.51 -29.90
C ALA A 140 20.70 -26.85 -30.44
N LYS A 141 21.64 -27.26 -29.57
CA LYS A 141 23.01 -27.65 -29.95
C LYS A 141 23.08 -29.09 -30.54
N ASP A 142 22.21 -29.96 -30.05
CA ASP A 142 22.15 -31.36 -30.55
C ASP A 142 21.31 -31.49 -31.85
N GLY A 143 20.69 -30.41 -32.32
CA GLY A 143 19.86 -30.35 -33.53
C GLY A 143 20.57 -29.76 -34.76
N GLU A 144 21.85 -29.38 -34.66
CA GLU A 144 22.75 -29.01 -35.75
C GLU A 144 23.68 -30.21 -36.06
#